data_89e45926c99e921106a0b77bdc78f39d
#
_entry.id   89e45926c99e921106a0b77bdc78f39d
#
_cell.length_a   1.000
_cell.length_b   1.000
_cell.length_c   1.000
_cell.angle_alpha   90.00
_cell.angle_beta   90.00
_cell.angle_gamma   90.00
#
_symmetry.space_group_name_H-M   'P 1'
#
loop_
_entity.id
_entity.type
_entity.pdbx_description
1 polymer ?
#
loop_
_entity_poly.entity_id
_entity_poly.type
_entity_poly.pdbx_seq_one_letter_code
_entity_poly.pdbx_strand_id
1 'polypeptide(L)'
;NEDFPAVDTGYVAVSNVQVRALRGGRLRIALDLRNTDSQKIAVGTVSAVLLTADGKRRTLDANPDSAASFRINRFKRAVMMVDAGRSSMTNAQVFLEVHSQDGAVVFRNIFPVER
;
A
#
# COMPACT_ATOMS: atom_id res chain seq x y z
N ASN A 1 14.14 -1.12 8.09
CA ASN A 1 14.56 0.20 7.67
C ASN A 1 14.26 1.21 8.77
N GLU A 2 15.28 1.90 9.26
CA GLU A 2 15.16 2.84 10.39
C GLU A 2 14.25 4.02 10.08
N ASP A 3 14.24 4.48 8.81
CA ASP A 3 13.43 5.63 8.39
C ASP A 3 11.95 5.28 8.24
N PHE A 4 11.64 3.99 8.18
CA PHE A 4 10.28 3.50 8.00
C PHE A 4 10.02 2.32 8.93
N PRO A 5 9.96 2.58 10.23
CA PRO A 5 9.68 1.50 11.17
C PRO A 5 8.31 0.90 10.88
N ALA A 6 8.21 -0.41 11.01
CA ALA A 6 6.95 -1.11 10.85
C ALA A 6 5.95 -0.64 11.91
N VAL A 7 4.70 -0.49 11.49
CA VAL A 7 3.59 -0.11 12.37
C VAL A 7 2.43 -1.06 12.10
N ASP A 8 1.82 -1.55 13.16
CA ASP A 8 0.59 -2.34 13.05
C ASP A 8 -0.22 -2.13 14.32
N THR A 9 -1.21 -1.24 14.24
CA THR A 9 -2.06 -0.92 15.38
C THR A 9 -3.23 -1.87 15.54
N GLY A 10 -3.47 -2.74 14.55
CA GLY A 10 -4.63 -3.62 14.54
C GLY A 10 -5.94 -2.92 14.16
N TYR A 11 -5.89 -1.66 13.71
CA TYR A 11 -7.08 -0.95 13.21
C TYR A 11 -7.76 -1.74 12.09
N VAL A 12 -6.96 -2.24 11.15
CA VAL A 12 -7.37 -3.25 10.18
C VAL A 12 -6.29 -4.32 10.14
N ALA A 13 -6.70 -5.55 9.85
CA ALA A 13 -5.74 -6.63 9.60
C ALA A 13 -5.33 -6.57 8.13
N VAL A 14 -4.05 -6.36 7.87
CA VAL A 14 -3.48 -6.32 6.53
C VAL A 14 -2.77 -7.64 6.25
N SER A 15 -3.11 -8.28 5.16
CA SER A 15 -2.50 -9.55 4.80
C SER A 15 -2.46 -9.71 3.29
N ASN A 16 -1.74 -10.73 2.83
CA ASN A 16 -1.70 -11.15 1.44
C ASN A 16 -1.34 -9.99 0.51
N VAL A 17 -0.29 -9.26 0.87
CA VAL A 17 0.18 -8.11 0.10
C VAL A 17 0.99 -8.59 -1.09
N GLN A 18 0.66 -8.10 -2.27
CA GLN A 18 1.39 -8.38 -3.50
C GLN A 18 1.71 -7.06 -4.20
N VAL A 19 2.96 -6.90 -4.59
CA VAL A 19 3.42 -5.75 -5.37
C VAL A 19 4.09 -6.32 -6.61
N ARG A 20 3.49 -6.13 -7.78
CA ARG A 20 3.96 -6.74 -9.01
C ARG A 20 4.21 -5.69 -10.09
N ALA A 21 5.37 -5.77 -10.72
CA ALA A 21 5.70 -4.93 -11.87
C ALA A 21 4.97 -5.42 -13.11
N LEU A 22 4.35 -4.48 -13.84
CA LEU A 22 3.64 -4.73 -15.07
C LEU A 22 4.35 -4.01 -16.23
N ARG A 23 3.89 -4.27 -17.44
CA ARG A 23 4.41 -3.57 -18.62
C ARG A 23 4.10 -2.08 -18.57
N GLY A 24 4.95 -1.29 -19.18
CA GLY A 24 4.73 0.16 -19.32
C GLY A 24 5.01 0.94 -18.05
N GLY A 25 5.84 0.42 -17.16
CA GLY A 25 6.24 1.14 -15.95
C GLY A 25 5.15 1.22 -14.90
N ARG A 26 4.19 0.30 -14.92
CA ARG A 26 3.12 0.27 -13.92
C ARG A 26 3.37 -0.82 -12.89
N LEU A 27 2.81 -0.61 -11.70
CA LEU A 27 2.77 -1.60 -10.65
C LEU A 27 1.33 -1.92 -10.29
N ARG A 28 1.09 -3.18 -9.96
CA ARG A 28 -0.17 -3.62 -9.36
C ARG A 28 0.10 -3.88 -7.89
N ILE A 29 -0.60 -3.17 -7.02
CA ILE A 29 -0.50 -3.35 -5.57
C ILE A 29 -1.83 -3.92 -5.10
N ALA A 30 -1.79 -5.08 -4.47
CA ALA A 30 -2.98 -5.76 -3.97
C ALA A 30 -2.76 -6.16 -2.52
N LEU A 31 -3.77 -5.99 -1.70
CA LEU A 31 -3.72 -6.37 -0.30
C LEU A 31 -5.11 -6.69 0.21
N ASP A 32 -5.16 -7.56 1.21
CA ASP A 32 -6.40 -7.88 1.90
C ASP A 32 -6.51 -7.01 3.15
N LEU A 33 -7.64 -6.35 3.30
CA LEU A 33 -7.98 -5.55 4.47
C LEU A 33 -9.16 -6.19 5.17
N ARG A 34 -9.00 -6.49 6.45
CA ARG A 34 -10.07 -7.05 7.26
C ARG A 34 -10.36 -6.13 8.44
N ASN A 35 -11.62 -5.78 8.61
CA ASN A 35 -12.05 -5.00 9.77
C ASN A 35 -11.97 -5.87 11.03
N THR A 36 -11.23 -5.41 12.02
CA THR A 36 -11.02 -6.14 13.28
C THR A 36 -12.07 -5.84 14.33
N ASP A 37 -12.89 -4.82 14.11
CA ASP A 37 -13.94 -4.41 15.06
C ASP A 37 -15.29 -4.43 14.37
N SER A 38 -16.11 -5.43 14.66
CA SER A 38 -17.43 -5.60 14.03
C SER A 38 -18.43 -4.53 14.43
N GLN A 39 -18.13 -3.73 15.44
CA GLN A 39 -19.00 -2.65 15.91
C GLN A 39 -18.81 -1.34 15.14
N LYS A 40 -17.76 -1.26 14.32
CA LYS A 40 -17.40 -0.05 13.60
C LYS A 40 -17.11 -0.35 12.15
N ILE A 41 -17.30 0.67 11.31
CA ILE A 41 -16.86 0.61 9.91
C ILE A 41 -15.43 1.13 9.87
N ALA A 42 -14.53 0.41 9.21
CA ALA A 42 -13.16 0.86 9.03
C ALA A 42 -13.08 1.73 7.77
N VAL A 43 -12.63 2.96 7.94
CA VAL A 43 -12.51 3.93 6.85
C VAL A 43 -11.08 4.46 6.82
N GLY A 44 -10.50 4.55 5.63
CA GLY A 44 -9.16 5.07 5.52
C GLY A 44 -8.65 5.08 4.08
N THR A 45 -7.33 5.23 3.98
CA THR A 45 -6.64 5.27 2.70
C THR A 45 -5.38 4.43 2.75
N VAL A 46 -4.92 4.01 1.57
CA VAL A 46 -3.67 3.29 1.39
C VAL A 46 -2.74 4.18 0.57
N SER A 47 -1.50 4.33 1.01
CA SER A 47 -0.49 5.08 0.26
C SER A 47 0.75 4.22 0.05
N ALA A 48 1.50 4.53 -1.01
CA ALA A 48 2.67 3.76 -1.39
C ALA A 48 3.78 4.67 -1.90
N VAL A 49 5.01 4.33 -1.55
CA VAL A 49 6.21 5.01 -2.04
C VAL A 49 7.16 3.95 -2.58
N LEU A 50 7.60 4.13 -3.81
CA LEU A 50 8.59 3.25 -4.43
C LEU A 50 9.99 3.68 -3.99
N LEU A 51 10.77 2.70 -3.53
CA LEU A 51 12.20 2.87 -3.27
C LEU A 51 12.96 2.03 -4.28
N THR A 52 13.71 2.69 -5.15
CA THR A 52 14.55 1.99 -6.13
C THR A 52 15.90 1.60 -5.52
N ALA A 53 16.61 0.69 -6.19
CA ALA A 53 17.89 0.17 -5.68
C ALA A 53 18.94 1.26 -5.50
N ASP A 54 18.86 2.36 -6.26
CA ASP A 54 19.77 3.50 -6.15
C ASP A 54 19.39 4.49 -5.06
N GLY A 55 18.37 4.17 -4.25
CA GLY A 55 17.95 4.97 -3.11
C GLY A 55 16.95 6.09 -3.44
N LYS A 56 16.51 6.20 -4.67
CA LYS A 56 15.50 7.20 -5.05
C LYS A 56 14.12 6.78 -4.57
N ARG A 57 13.32 7.77 -4.18
CA ARG A 57 11.96 7.57 -3.71
C ARG A 57 10.98 8.25 -4.66
N ARG A 58 9.87 7.60 -4.91
CA ARG A 58 8.81 8.13 -5.77
C ARG A 58 7.46 7.80 -5.15
N THR A 59 6.66 8.82 -4.89
CA THR A 59 5.29 8.64 -4.44
C THR A 59 4.48 8.01 -5.58
N LEU A 60 3.71 6.99 -5.25
CA LEU A 60 2.88 6.27 -6.20
C LEU A 60 1.42 6.67 -5.99
N ASP A 61 0.80 7.20 -7.05
CA ASP A 61 -0.60 7.62 -7.00
C ASP A 61 -1.46 6.58 -7.69
N ALA A 62 -2.52 6.15 -7.02
CA ALA A 62 -3.46 5.20 -7.60
C ALA A 62 -4.27 5.86 -8.72
N ASN A 63 -4.56 5.09 -9.76
CA ASN A 63 -5.40 5.52 -10.87
C ASN A 63 -6.53 4.50 -11.06
N PRO A 64 -7.78 4.87 -10.72
CA PRO A 64 -8.20 6.16 -10.15
C PRO A 64 -7.78 6.32 -8.68
N ASP A 65 -7.72 7.56 -8.21
CA ASP A 65 -7.36 7.87 -6.82
C ASP A 65 -8.26 7.16 -5.81
N SER A 66 -9.54 7.01 -6.14
CA SER A 66 -10.51 6.34 -5.28
C SER A 66 -10.15 4.89 -4.96
N ALA A 67 -9.31 4.26 -5.80
CA ALA A 67 -8.87 2.89 -5.54
C ALA A 67 -8.00 2.79 -4.28
N ALA A 68 -7.43 3.90 -3.82
CA ALA A 68 -6.63 3.96 -2.60
C ALA A 68 -7.47 4.22 -1.35
N SER A 69 -8.76 4.44 -1.48
CA SER A 69 -9.66 4.70 -0.35
C SER A 69 -10.47 3.45 -0.04
N PHE A 70 -10.76 3.25 1.25
CA PHE A 70 -11.59 2.11 1.64
C PHE A 70 -12.62 2.51 2.71
N ARG A 71 -13.73 1.79 2.68
CA ARG A 71 -14.77 1.85 3.69
C ARG A 71 -15.33 0.43 3.82
N ILE A 72 -14.96 -0.26 4.87
CA ILE A 72 -15.23 -1.69 4.98
C ILE A 72 -15.94 -2.06 6.28
N ASN A 73 -16.93 -2.94 6.15
CA ASN A 73 -17.60 -3.56 7.29
C ASN A 73 -16.82 -4.78 7.78
N ARG A 74 -16.40 -5.63 6.86
CA ARG A 74 -15.74 -6.90 7.20
C ARG A 74 -14.42 -7.08 6.46
N PHE A 75 -14.46 -7.10 5.15
CA PHE A 75 -13.32 -7.50 4.32
C PHE A 75 -13.33 -6.77 2.99
N LYS A 76 -12.16 -6.45 2.50
CA LYS A 76 -11.98 -5.94 1.14
C LYS A 76 -10.62 -6.36 0.61
N ARG A 77 -10.59 -6.88 -0.62
CA ARG A 77 -9.34 -6.97 -1.36
C ARG A 77 -9.15 -5.68 -2.13
N ALA A 78 -8.19 -4.88 -1.71
CA ALA A 78 -7.87 -3.63 -2.39
C ALA A 78 -6.86 -3.90 -3.49
N VAL A 79 -7.12 -3.38 -4.69
CA VAL A 79 -6.21 -3.49 -5.83
C VAL A 79 -6.00 -2.10 -6.40
N MET A 80 -4.75 -1.68 -6.47
CA MET A 80 -4.39 -0.36 -7.00
C MET A 80 -3.42 -0.53 -8.16
N MET A 81 -3.70 0.18 -9.26
CA MET A 81 -2.76 0.32 -10.36
C MET A 81 -2.08 1.67 -10.19
N VAL A 82 -0.75 1.67 -10.21
CA VAL A 82 0.03 2.89 -10.02
C VAL A 82 1.07 2.99 -11.13
N ASP A 83 1.42 4.23 -11.49
CA ASP A 83 2.44 4.50 -12.50
C ASP A 83 3.77 4.76 -11.80
N ALA A 84 4.75 3.91 -12.04
CA ALA A 84 6.10 4.04 -11.49
C ALA A 84 7.06 4.72 -12.48
N GLY A 85 6.57 5.15 -13.62
CA GLY A 85 7.38 5.82 -14.64
C GLY A 85 8.45 4.90 -15.21
N ARG A 86 9.64 5.46 -15.40
CA ARG A 86 10.78 4.73 -15.97
C ARG A 86 11.73 4.17 -14.92
N SER A 87 11.28 4.06 -13.68
CA SER A 87 12.11 3.53 -12.60
C SER A 87 12.44 2.07 -12.84
N SER A 88 13.66 1.68 -12.50
CA SER A 88 14.03 0.26 -12.51
C SER A 88 13.34 -0.47 -11.38
N MET A 89 12.75 -1.63 -11.69
CA MET A 89 12.11 -2.48 -10.71
C MET A 89 13.07 -3.52 -10.11
N THR A 90 14.31 -3.59 -10.60
CA THR A 90 15.30 -4.52 -10.06
C THR A 90 15.64 -4.14 -8.62
N ASN A 91 15.42 -5.05 -7.68
CA ASN A 91 15.64 -4.83 -6.26
C ASN A 91 14.90 -3.61 -5.70
N ALA A 92 13.77 -3.28 -6.31
CA ALA A 92 12.91 -2.20 -5.83
C ALA A 92 12.00 -2.69 -4.71
N GLN A 93 11.60 -1.77 -3.85
CA GLN A 93 10.70 -2.03 -2.73
C GLN A 93 9.60 -0.97 -2.71
N VAL A 94 8.49 -1.31 -2.09
CA VAL A 94 7.39 -0.38 -1.87
C VAL A 94 7.16 -0.22 -0.36
N PHE A 95 7.17 1.02 0.10
CA PHE A 95 6.73 1.37 1.44
C PHE A 95 5.22 1.56 1.39
N LEU A 96 4.50 0.71 2.08
CA LEU A 96 3.05 0.72 2.10
C LEU A 96 2.56 1.23 3.44
N GLU A 97 1.65 2.21 3.40
CA GLU A 97 1.02 2.73 4.62
C GLU A 97 -0.49 2.66 4.49
N VAL A 98 -1.14 2.34 5.60
CA VAL A 98 -2.58 2.46 5.73
C VAL A 98 -2.85 3.55 6.76
N HIS A 99 -3.72 4.48 6.39
CA HIS A 99 -4.10 5.61 7.23
C HIS A 99 -5.57 5.47 7.60
N SER A 100 -5.88 5.76 8.86
CA SER A 100 -7.27 5.85 9.30
C SER A 100 -7.91 7.14 8.77
N GLN A 101 -9.20 7.29 8.98
CA GLN A 101 -9.95 8.45 8.50
C GLN A 101 -9.41 9.76 9.06
N ASP A 102 -8.86 9.76 10.26
CA ASP A 102 -8.28 10.95 10.89
C ASP A 102 -6.83 11.21 10.46
N GLY A 103 -6.30 10.40 9.55
CA GLY A 103 -4.96 10.58 9.01
C GLY A 103 -3.85 9.88 9.77
N ALA A 104 -4.15 9.19 10.86
CA ALA A 104 -3.12 8.47 11.61
C ALA A 104 -2.62 7.26 10.82
N VAL A 105 -1.32 7.00 10.88
CA VAL A 105 -0.75 5.78 10.29
C VAL A 105 -1.11 4.61 11.20
N VAL A 106 -1.88 3.66 10.69
CA VAL A 106 -2.33 2.49 11.44
C VAL A 106 -1.63 1.21 11.02
N PHE A 107 -0.99 1.23 9.85
CA PHE A 107 -0.16 0.13 9.38
C PHE A 107 0.94 0.71 8.48
N ARG A 108 2.15 0.15 8.58
CA ARG A 108 3.28 0.52 7.73
C ARG A 108 4.22 -0.68 7.61
N ASN A 109 4.57 -1.04 6.39
CA ASN A 109 5.61 -2.04 6.17
C ASN A 109 6.20 -1.89 4.76
N ILE A 110 7.26 -2.63 4.51
CA ILE A 110 8.01 -2.58 3.25
C ILE A 110 7.84 -3.94 2.56
N PHE A 111 7.59 -3.90 1.25
CA PHE A 111 7.37 -5.09 0.45
C PHE A 111 8.24 -5.05 -0.81
N PRO A 112 8.87 -6.17 -1.19
CA PRO A 112 9.63 -6.21 -2.42
C PRO A 112 8.72 -6.14 -3.64
N VAL A 113 9.23 -5.58 -4.73
CA VAL A 113 8.53 -5.59 -6.01
C VAL A 113 8.83 -6.90 -6.72
N GLU A 114 7.79 -7.64 -7.06
CA GLU A 114 7.90 -8.88 -7.84
C GLU A 114 7.80 -8.54 -9.33
N ARG A 115 8.59 -9.25 -10.11
CA ARG A 115 8.58 -9.03 -11.56
C ARG A 115 7.95 -10.18 -12.32
#